data_c02d61a4812f1bce4f54306ded9b619b
#
_entry.id   c02d61a4812f1bce4f54306ded9b619b
#
_cell.length_a   1.000
_cell.length_b   1.000
_cell.length_c   1.000
_cell.angle_alpha   90.00
_cell.angle_beta   90.00
_cell.angle_gamma   90.00
#
_symmetry.space_group_name_H-M   'P 1'
#
loop_
_entity.id
_entity.type
_entity.pdbx_description
1 polymer ?
#
loop_
_entity_poly.entity_id
_entity_poly.type
_entity_poly.pdbx_seq_one_letter_code
_entity_poly.pdbx_strand_id
1 'polypeptide(L)'
;MQALDEVDFEVRAGEVMALVGDNGAGKSTLIKCVAGIYPIDAGEIRFDGESVNIHGPKDAAQLGIEVVYQDLALCDNLDVVANLFLGRELTTRGGPLGSRGALGVMDDVEMERRAIDVLRRLSVKIPSVRTPIAALSGGQRQSVAVARSVMGENRVVLLDEPTAALGMAQTHEVLELVKRLRGQGLGVVLISHNLANVFEVADRITVLRLGRWNGTYEAASTSREQLVAFMTGAIPGAADAKPEGKPETKTDVKPDVTTDVKPDVKTKVPSA
;
A
#
# COMPACT_ATOMS: atom_id res chain seq x y z
N MET A 1 -11.22 -20.12 -9.65
CA MET A 1 -11.25 -20.17 -8.17
C MET A 1 -11.33 -18.75 -7.69
N GLN A 2 -12.39 -18.37 -6.99
CA GLN A 2 -12.56 -17.01 -6.46
C GLN A 2 -11.66 -16.89 -5.22
N ALA A 3 -10.77 -15.89 -5.21
CA ALA A 3 -9.80 -15.69 -4.13
C ALA A 3 -10.25 -14.60 -3.15
N LEU A 4 -11.05 -13.65 -3.62
CA LEU A 4 -11.66 -12.57 -2.83
C LEU A 4 -13.14 -12.46 -3.22
N ASP A 5 -13.99 -12.22 -2.23
CA ASP A 5 -15.42 -12.08 -2.40
C ASP A 5 -15.95 -11.04 -1.40
N GLU A 6 -16.56 -9.96 -1.92
CA GLU A 6 -17.13 -8.87 -1.12
C GLU A 6 -16.16 -8.32 -0.06
N VAL A 7 -14.97 -7.87 -0.51
CA VAL A 7 -13.95 -7.32 0.39
C VAL A 7 -13.99 -5.81 0.37
N ASP A 8 -14.36 -5.21 1.50
CA ASP A 8 -14.22 -3.78 1.76
C ASP A 8 -12.91 -3.52 2.52
N PHE A 9 -12.04 -2.69 1.94
CA PHE A 9 -10.76 -2.34 2.52
C PHE A 9 -10.46 -0.85 2.31
N GLU A 10 -10.05 -0.17 3.37
CA GLU A 10 -9.75 1.25 3.35
C GLU A 10 -8.48 1.53 4.15
N VAL A 11 -7.62 2.42 3.66
CA VAL A 11 -6.51 3.01 4.41
C VAL A 11 -6.55 4.53 4.28
N ARG A 12 -6.31 5.24 5.37
CA ARG A 12 -6.34 6.70 5.44
C ARG A 12 -4.94 7.28 5.45
N ALA A 13 -4.81 8.53 5.03
CA ALA A 13 -3.56 9.27 5.16
C ALA A 13 -3.17 9.42 6.65
N GLY A 14 -1.89 9.15 6.95
CA GLY A 14 -1.39 9.20 8.33
C GLY A 14 -1.89 8.08 9.24
N GLU A 15 -2.30 6.94 8.66
CA GLU A 15 -2.80 5.76 9.36
C GLU A 15 -1.91 4.54 9.10
N VAL A 16 -1.78 3.69 10.10
CA VAL A 16 -1.32 2.30 9.93
C VAL A 16 -2.52 1.38 9.99
N MET A 17 -2.92 0.87 8.83
CA MET A 17 -3.96 -0.16 8.69
C MET A 17 -3.30 -1.53 8.66
N ALA A 18 -3.54 -2.37 9.66
CA ALA A 18 -3.10 -3.75 9.61
C ALA A 18 -4.10 -4.63 8.86
N LEU A 19 -3.58 -5.51 8.02
CA LEU A 19 -4.36 -6.54 7.32
C LEU A 19 -3.96 -7.91 7.85
N VAL A 20 -4.88 -8.54 8.59
CA VAL A 20 -4.64 -9.83 9.25
C VAL A 20 -5.62 -10.90 8.75
N GLY A 21 -5.32 -12.15 9.04
CA GLY A 21 -6.12 -13.31 8.67
C GLY A 21 -5.23 -14.55 8.54
N ASP A 22 -5.82 -15.73 8.52
CA ASP A 22 -5.10 -16.99 8.36
C ASP A 22 -4.37 -17.10 7.02
N ASN A 23 -3.50 -18.10 6.89
CA ASN A 23 -2.90 -18.42 5.62
C ASN A 23 -4.00 -18.82 4.61
N GLY A 24 -3.93 -18.24 3.41
CA GLY A 24 -4.97 -18.42 2.40
C GLY A 24 -6.21 -17.54 2.58
N ALA A 25 -6.26 -16.63 3.55
CA ALA A 25 -7.39 -15.72 3.75
C ALA A 25 -7.56 -14.66 2.65
N GLY A 26 -6.63 -14.55 1.69
CA GLY A 26 -6.72 -13.61 0.57
C GLY A 26 -5.87 -12.34 0.71
N LYS A 27 -5.12 -12.17 1.82
CA LYS A 27 -4.32 -10.95 2.09
C LYS A 27 -3.40 -10.57 0.93
N SER A 28 -2.53 -11.48 0.51
CA SER A 28 -1.58 -11.23 -0.59
C SER A 28 -2.29 -11.04 -1.94
N THR A 29 -3.47 -11.65 -2.14
CA THR A 29 -4.28 -11.41 -3.34
C THR A 29 -4.82 -9.99 -3.35
N LEU A 30 -5.36 -9.51 -2.23
CA LEU A 30 -5.84 -8.13 -2.11
C LEU A 30 -4.73 -7.12 -2.42
N ILE A 31 -3.54 -7.31 -1.83
CA ILE A 31 -2.39 -6.43 -2.10
C ILE A 31 -1.98 -6.48 -3.58
N LYS A 32 -1.98 -7.65 -4.19
CA LYS A 32 -1.66 -7.79 -5.63
C LYS A 32 -2.69 -7.13 -6.54
N CYS A 33 -3.97 -7.10 -6.15
CA CYS A 33 -5.00 -6.35 -6.86
C CYS A 33 -4.75 -4.84 -6.74
N VAL A 34 -4.51 -4.32 -5.52
CA VAL A 34 -4.21 -2.90 -5.29
C VAL A 34 -2.91 -2.48 -5.98
N ALA A 35 -1.91 -3.37 -6.03
CA ALA A 35 -0.65 -3.14 -6.72
C ALA A 35 -0.73 -3.25 -8.25
N GLY A 36 -1.89 -3.62 -8.81
CA GLY A 36 -2.08 -3.80 -10.25
C GLY A 36 -1.41 -5.04 -10.83
N ILE A 37 -1.04 -6.03 -10.00
CA ILE A 37 -0.48 -7.30 -10.48
C ILE A 37 -1.61 -8.22 -10.96
N TYR A 38 -2.72 -8.22 -10.24
CA TYR A 38 -3.92 -8.94 -10.63
C TYR A 38 -5.04 -7.97 -10.95
N PRO A 39 -5.76 -8.15 -12.06
CA PRO A 39 -6.97 -7.40 -12.32
C PRO A 39 -8.04 -7.76 -11.29
N ILE A 40 -8.91 -6.82 -10.98
CA ILE A 40 -10.15 -7.11 -10.25
C ILE A 40 -11.24 -7.54 -11.25
N ASP A 41 -12.00 -8.58 -10.92
CA ASP A 41 -13.10 -9.06 -11.77
C ASP A 41 -14.36 -8.22 -11.61
N ALA A 42 -14.58 -7.67 -10.39
CA ALA A 42 -15.72 -6.82 -10.05
C ALA A 42 -15.37 -5.89 -8.87
N GLY A 43 -16.18 -4.87 -8.65
CA GLY A 43 -15.94 -3.84 -7.63
C GLY A 43 -15.20 -2.64 -8.19
N GLU A 44 -14.69 -1.78 -7.32
CA GLU A 44 -13.95 -0.58 -7.70
C GLU A 44 -12.81 -0.30 -6.73
N ILE A 45 -11.76 0.33 -7.23
CA ILE A 45 -10.71 0.92 -6.41
C ILE A 45 -10.92 2.43 -6.42
N ARG A 46 -10.94 3.04 -5.23
CA ARG A 46 -11.01 4.50 -5.09
C ARG A 46 -9.71 5.03 -4.50
N PHE A 47 -9.23 6.12 -5.06
CA PHE A 47 -8.07 6.85 -4.55
C PHE A 47 -8.45 8.33 -4.39
N ASP A 48 -8.27 8.88 -3.20
CA ASP A 48 -8.76 10.23 -2.82
C ASP A 48 -10.26 10.44 -3.11
N GLY A 49 -11.07 9.38 -2.97
CA GLY A 49 -12.52 9.41 -3.21
C GLY A 49 -12.94 9.24 -4.67
N GLU A 50 -12.00 9.29 -5.61
CA GLU A 50 -12.26 9.10 -7.04
C GLU A 50 -12.04 7.64 -7.46
N SER A 51 -12.90 7.10 -8.32
CA SER A 51 -12.74 5.77 -8.89
C SER A 51 -11.56 5.75 -9.85
N VAL A 52 -10.63 4.82 -9.66
CA VAL A 52 -9.43 4.67 -10.47
C VAL A 52 -9.34 3.28 -11.08
N ASN A 53 -8.76 3.19 -12.28
CA ASN A 53 -8.48 1.93 -12.95
C ASN A 53 -6.99 1.64 -12.88
N ILE A 54 -6.62 0.56 -12.22
CA ILE A 54 -5.24 0.09 -12.10
C ILE A 54 -5.08 -1.14 -13.00
N HIS A 55 -4.48 -0.95 -14.17
CA HIS A 55 -4.24 -2.03 -15.14
C HIS A 55 -2.87 -2.68 -14.96
N GLY A 56 -1.99 -2.05 -14.19
CA GLY A 56 -0.65 -2.56 -13.96
C GLY A 56 0.09 -1.84 -12.83
N PRO A 57 1.26 -2.37 -12.41
CA PRO A 57 2.05 -1.77 -11.33
C PRO A 57 2.48 -0.31 -11.59
N LYS A 58 2.60 0.07 -12.87
CA LYS A 58 2.92 1.47 -13.23
C LYS A 58 1.81 2.43 -12.88
N ASP A 59 0.54 2.03 -13.04
CA ASP A 59 -0.61 2.86 -12.70
C ASP A 59 -0.71 3.04 -11.18
N ALA A 60 -0.49 1.97 -10.41
CA ALA A 60 -0.42 2.03 -8.96
C ALA A 60 0.71 2.98 -8.49
N ALA A 61 1.89 2.88 -9.08
CA ALA A 61 3.01 3.75 -8.76
C ALA A 61 2.74 5.23 -9.13
N GLN A 62 2.02 5.52 -10.22
CA GLN A 62 1.62 6.87 -10.59
C GLN A 62 0.62 7.49 -9.60
N LEU A 63 -0.21 6.66 -8.97
CA LEU A 63 -1.09 7.08 -7.87
C LEU A 63 -0.33 7.25 -6.54
N GLY A 64 0.96 6.91 -6.50
CA GLY A 64 1.77 6.95 -5.28
C GLY A 64 1.52 5.75 -4.36
N ILE A 65 1.10 4.60 -4.92
CA ILE A 65 0.98 3.32 -4.22
C ILE A 65 2.24 2.50 -4.49
N GLU A 66 2.98 2.17 -3.43
CA GLU A 66 4.22 1.38 -3.54
C GLU A 66 4.12 0.16 -2.63
N VAL A 67 4.71 -0.96 -3.06
CA VAL A 67 4.67 -2.23 -2.32
C VAL A 67 6.08 -2.70 -1.97
N VAL A 68 6.27 -3.02 -0.70
CA VAL A 68 7.45 -3.74 -0.21
C VAL A 68 7.03 -5.17 0.06
N TYR A 69 7.45 -6.08 -0.81
CA TYR A 69 7.17 -7.50 -0.67
C TYR A 69 8.10 -8.15 0.36
N GLN A 70 7.72 -9.32 0.83
CA GLN A 70 8.54 -10.15 1.73
C GLN A 70 9.92 -10.46 1.12
N ASP A 71 9.98 -10.73 -0.18
CA ASP A 71 11.22 -10.70 -0.96
C ASP A 71 11.51 -9.24 -1.34
N LEU A 72 12.48 -8.63 -0.68
CA LEU A 72 12.75 -7.19 -0.71
C LEU A 72 13.08 -6.64 -2.11
N ALA A 73 13.28 -7.52 -3.09
CA ALA A 73 13.67 -7.17 -4.46
C ALA A 73 14.88 -6.21 -4.49
N LEU A 74 15.88 -6.46 -3.65
CA LEU A 74 17.15 -5.75 -3.62
C LEU A 74 18.21 -6.54 -4.35
N CYS A 75 19.09 -5.84 -5.05
CA CYS A 75 20.25 -6.43 -5.72
C CYS A 75 21.43 -6.48 -4.75
N ASP A 76 21.81 -7.66 -4.30
CA ASP A 76 22.85 -7.88 -3.28
C ASP A 76 24.22 -7.35 -3.68
N ASN A 77 24.54 -7.38 -4.96
CA ASN A 77 25.82 -6.94 -5.54
C ASN A 77 25.90 -5.42 -5.78
N LEU A 78 24.82 -4.69 -5.61
CA LEU A 78 24.77 -3.24 -5.74
C LEU A 78 24.81 -2.57 -4.37
N ASP A 79 25.29 -1.33 -4.33
CA ASP A 79 25.26 -0.52 -3.12
C ASP A 79 23.86 0.01 -2.81
N VAL A 80 23.70 0.66 -1.67
CA VAL A 80 22.41 1.22 -1.24
C VAL A 80 21.92 2.28 -2.21
N VAL A 81 22.77 3.18 -2.72
CA VAL A 81 22.37 4.22 -3.67
C VAL A 81 21.80 3.61 -4.93
N ALA A 82 22.52 2.67 -5.54
CA ALA A 82 22.07 1.99 -6.74
C ALA A 82 20.75 1.24 -6.54
N ASN A 83 20.55 0.60 -5.38
CA ASN A 83 19.28 -0.06 -5.05
C ASN A 83 18.12 0.91 -4.86
N LEU A 84 18.34 2.06 -4.21
CA LEU A 84 17.30 3.06 -4.01
C LEU A 84 16.82 3.67 -5.33
N PHE A 85 17.70 3.80 -6.31
CA PHE A 85 17.40 4.43 -7.60
C PHE A 85 17.19 3.43 -8.74
N LEU A 86 17.23 2.12 -8.50
CA LEU A 86 17.08 1.10 -9.53
C LEU A 86 15.75 1.27 -10.30
N GLY A 87 15.86 1.51 -11.62
CA GLY A 87 14.74 1.77 -12.52
C GLY A 87 14.18 3.19 -12.45
N ARG A 88 14.81 4.09 -11.68
CA ARG A 88 14.49 5.52 -11.56
C ARG A 88 15.74 6.39 -11.45
N GLU A 89 16.79 5.98 -12.15
CA GLU A 89 18.10 6.61 -12.12
C GLU A 89 18.02 8.08 -12.57
N LEU A 90 18.71 8.95 -11.84
CA LEU A 90 18.82 10.36 -12.23
C LEU A 90 19.93 10.52 -13.27
N THR A 91 19.65 11.35 -14.28
CA THR A 91 20.63 11.67 -15.31
C THR A 91 20.92 13.16 -15.33
N THR A 92 22.17 13.55 -15.52
CA THR A 92 22.57 14.95 -15.69
C THR A 92 21.91 15.51 -16.95
N ARG A 93 21.21 16.65 -16.82
CA ARG A 93 20.74 17.44 -17.96
C ARG A 93 21.92 18.20 -18.57
N GLY A 94 22.44 17.71 -19.71
CA GLY A 94 23.41 18.46 -20.48
C GLY A 94 24.80 17.85 -20.49
N GLY A 95 25.03 16.94 -21.43
CA GLY A 95 26.38 16.75 -21.97
C GLY A 95 26.77 17.97 -22.81
N PRO A 96 28.07 18.18 -23.11
CA PRO A 96 28.60 19.39 -23.78
C PRO A 96 28.04 19.67 -25.18
N LEU A 97 27.13 18.87 -25.70
CA LEU A 97 26.51 18.99 -27.04
C LEU A 97 25.02 19.29 -27.03
N GLY A 98 24.39 19.68 -25.91
CA GLY A 98 23.01 20.20 -25.92
C GLY A 98 21.94 19.24 -26.44
N SER A 99 22.24 17.96 -26.66
CA SER A 99 21.29 16.97 -27.17
C SER A 99 20.37 16.49 -26.05
N ARG A 100 19.11 16.87 -26.16
CA ARG A 100 18.01 16.26 -25.41
C ARG A 100 17.99 14.75 -25.71
N GLY A 101 18.43 13.96 -24.72
CA GLY A 101 18.08 12.55 -24.61
C GLY A 101 18.70 11.62 -25.66
N ALA A 102 19.77 10.93 -25.34
CA ALA A 102 20.06 9.55 -25.75
C ALA A 102 21.23 8.97 -24.97
N LEU A 103 22.08 9.77 -24.33
CA LEU A 103 23.21 9.32 -23.51
C LEU A 103 23.31 10.19 -22.25
N GLY A 104 22.29 10.13 -21.39
CA GLY A 104 22.35 10.77 -20.07
C GLY A 104 23.39 10.04 -19.22
N VAL A 105 24.41 10.77 -18.76
CA VAL A 105 25.32 10.27 -17.73
C VAL A 105 24.56 10.25 -16.41
N MET A 106 24.66 9.17 -15.65
CA MET A 106 24.03 9.08 -14.33
C MET A 106 24.56 10.18 -13.41
N ASP A 107 23.65 10.79 -12.67
CA ASP A 107 23.97 11.81 -11.68
C ASP A 107 24.19 11.17 -10.31
N ASP A 108 25.33 10.49 -10.17
CA ASP A 108 25.68 9.77 -8.96
C ASP A 108 25.74 10.66 -7.71
N VAL A 109 26.12 11.93 -7.88
CA VAL A 109 26.24 12.89 -6.77
C VAL A 109 24.85 13.25 -6.23
N GLU A 110 23.91 13.57 -7.12
CA GLU A 110 22.54 13.90 -6.72
C GLU A 110 21.79 12.66 -6.18
N MET A 111 22.01 11.48 -6.77
CA MET A 111 21.45 10.22 -6.24
C MET A 111 21.97 9.93 -4.84
N GLU A 112 23.29 10.08 -4.59
CA GLU A 112 23.87 9.87 -3.27
C GLU A 112 23.30 10.88 -2.23
N ARG A 113 23.22 12.16 -2.60
CA ARG A 113 22.64 13.20 -1.74
C ARG A 113 21.21 12.84 -1.34
N ARG A 114 20.34 12.47 -2.31
CA ARG A 114 18.94 12.10 -2.03
C ARG A 114 18.83 10.81 -1.23
N ALA A 115 19.71 9.84 -1.47
CA ALA A 115 19.78 8.62 -0.67
C ALA A 115 20.06 8.93 0.81
N ILE A 116 21.07 9.77 1.08
CA ILE A 116 21.41 10.21 2.43
C ILE A 116 20.22 10.96 3.07
N ASP A 117 19.56 11.84 2.33
CA ASP A 117 18.45 12.63 2.84
C ASP A 117 17.24 11.76 3.23
N VAL A 118 16.86 10.78 2.40
CA VAL A 118 15.73 9.89 2.72
C VAL A 118 16.05 8.98 3.91
N LEU A 119 17.26 8.39 3.93
CA LEU A 119 17.68 7.53 5.04
C LEU A 119 17.73 8.30 6.36
N ARG A 120 18.20 9.56 6.33
CA ARG A 120 18.21 10.45 7.51
C ARG A 120 16.80 10.78 7.99
N ARG A 121 15.89 11.17 7.07
CA ARG A 121 14.47 11.45 7.41
C ARG A 121 13.80 10.25 8.08
N LEU A 122 14.12 9.06 7.62
CA LEU A 122 13.60 7.82 8.18
C LEU A 122 14.41 7.32 9.39
N SER A 123 15.49 8.01 9.78
CA SER A 123 16.43 7.60 10.84
C SER A 123 16.98 6.18 10.64
N VAL A 124 17.18 5.78 9.39
CA VAL A 124 17.76 4.48 9.03
C VAL A 124 19.27 4.54 9.25
N LYS A 125 19.78 3.58 10.04
CA LYS A 125 21.21 3.48 10.39
C LYS A 125 21.88 2.40 9.54
N ILE A 126 22.73 2.83 8.62
CA ILE A 126 23.59 1.95 7.80
C ILE A 126 25.04 2.43 7.89
N PRO A 127 26.03 1.56 7.65
CA PRO A 127 27.44 1.95 7.72
C PRO A 127 27.79 3.05 6.71
N SER A 128 27.37 2.90 5.46
CA SER A 128 27.56 3.86 4.36
C SER A 128 26.52 3.59 3.28
N VAL A 129 26.11 4.63 2.54
CA VAL A 129 25.23 4.49 1.37
C VAL A 129 25.93 3.78 0.19
N ARG A 130 27.24 3.65 0.24
CA ARG A 130 28.05 2.88 -0.71
C ARG A 130 28.33 1.44 -0.27
N THR A 131 27.76 1.01 0.86
CA THR A 131 27.84 -0.38 1.31
C THR A 131 27.00 -1.27 0.39
N PRO A 132 27.54 -2.38 -0.16
CA PRO A 132 26.75 -3.36 -0.89
C PRO A 132 25.66 -3.97 0.00
N ILE A 133 24.49 -4.24 -0.57
CA ILE A 133 23.36 -4.80 0.18
C ILE A 133 23.71 -6.12 0.84
N ALA A 134 24.52 -6.97 0.21
CA ALA A 134 24.98 -8.24 0.79
C ALA A 134 25.69 -8.08 2.15
N ALA A 135 26.32 -6.92 2.41
CA ALA A 135 27.05 -6.64 3.65
C ALA A 135 26.15 -6.06 4.76
N LEU A 136 24.86 -5.81 4.49
CA LEU A 136 23.91 -5.28 5.45
C LEU A 136 23.23 -6.40 6.24
N SER A 137 22.86 -6.10 7.50
CA SER A 137 21.99 -6.99 8.28
C SER A 137 20.59 -7.09 7.68
N GLY A 138 19.81 -8.13 8.04
CA GLY A 138 18.43 -8.29 7.58
C GLY A 138 17.57 -7.07 7.87
N GLY A 139 17.63 -6.50 9.07
CA GLY A 139 16.89 -5.28 9.41
C GLY A 139 17.34 -4.05 8.63
N GLN A 140 18.64 -3.91 8.34
CA GLN A 140 19.16 -2.84 7.48
C GLN A 140 18.67 -2.99 6.04
N ARG A 141 18.70 -4.22 5.48
CA ARG A 141 18.13 -4.51 4.15
C ARG A 141 16.65 -4.16 4.10
N GLN A 142 15.87 -4.57 5.12
CA GLN A 142 14.46 -4.22 5.24
C GLN A 142 14.26 -2.70 5.26
N SER A 143 15.06 -1.99 6.06
CA SER A 143 14.97 -0.52 6.14
C SER A 143 15.33 0.17 4.82
N VAL A 144 16.27 -0.36 4.05
CA VAL A 144 16.60 0.13 2.70
C VAL A 144 15.43 -0.12 1.73
N ALA A 145 14.80 -1.30 1.77
CA ALA A 145 13.65 -1.61 0.92
C ALA A 145 12.47 -0.67 1.23
N VAL A 146 12.21 -0.41 2.51
CA VAL A 146 11.19 0.57 2.93
C VAL A 146 11.60 2.00 2.53
N ALA A 147 12.87 2.39 2.66
CA ALA A 147 13.35 3.69 2.21
C ALA A 147 13.19 3.87 0.70
N ARG A 148 13.41 2.81 -0.09
CA ARG A 148 13.18 2.80 -1.54
C ARG A 148 11.72 3.08 -1.89
N SER A 149 10.77 2.53 -1.11
CA SER A 149 9.35 2.73 -1.35
C SER A 149 8.87 4.17 -1.09
N VAL A 150 9.68 5.02 -0.49
CA VAL A 150 9.33 6.43 -0.21
C VAL A 150 10.26 7.42 -0.93
N MET A 151 11.01 6.96 -1.91
CA MET A 151 11.87 7.85 -2.74
C MET A 151 11.07 8.75 -3.68
N GLY A 152 9.83 8.36 -4.03
CA GLY A 152 8.90 9.13 -4.86
C GLY A 152 7.92 9.98 -4.03
N GLU A 153 6.92 10.54 -4.73
CA GLU A 153 5.78 11.23 -4.14
C GLU A 153 4.70 10.20 -3.72
N ASN A 154 5.09 9.27 -2.85
CA ASN A 154 4.21 8.18 -2.46
C ASN A 154 3.22 8.64 -1.38
N ARG A 155 2.00 8.11 -1.47
CA ARG A 155 0.86 8.38 -0.61
C ARG A 155 0.50 7.17 0.25
N VAL A 156 0.69 5.98 -0.31
CA VAL A 156 0.37 4.70 0.34
C VAL A 156 1.54 3.74 0.19
N VAL A 157 1.95 3.11 1.29
CA VAL A 157 2.98 2.07 1.33
C VAL A 157 2.37 0.78 1.86
N LEU A 158 2.48 -0.28 1.07
CA LEU A 158 2.02 -1.62 1.43
C LEU A 158 3.24 -2.45 1.85
N LEU A 159 3.23 -2.97 3.06
CA LEU A 159 4.33 -3.74 3.65
C LEU A 159 3.87 -5.18 3.88
N ASP A 160 4.38 -6.12 3.07
CA ASP A 160 4.03 -7.54 3.18
C ASP A 160 5.05 -8.27 4.06
N GLU A 161 4.64 -8.63 5.28
CA GLU A 161 5.43 -9.33 6.29
C GLU A 161 6.81 -8.69 6.57
N PRO A 162 6.90 -7.38 6.84
CA PRO A 162 8.17 -6.66 6.88
C PRO A 162 9.08 -7.06 8.05
N THR A 163 8.58 -7.83 8.99
CA THR A 163 9.33 -8.30 10.17
C THR A 163 9.59 -9.80 10.15
N ALA A 164 9.24 -10.49 9.05
CA ALA A 164 9.50 -11.91 8.92
C ALA A 164 11.00 -12.21 8.96
N ALA A 165 11.37 -13.25 9.71
CA ALA A 165 12.75 -13.72 9.87
C ALA A 165 13.74 -12.70 10.47
N LEU A 166 13.25 -11.64 11.14
CA LEU A 166 14.07 -10.67 11.87
C LEU A 166 14.15 -10.99 13.35
N GLY A 167 15.30 -10.71 13.96
CA GLY A 167 15.45 -10.75 15.41
C GLY A 167 14.71 -9.60 16.11
N MET A 168 14.52 -9.68 17.43
CA MET A 168 13.72 -8.71 18.20
C MET A 168 14.17 -7.25 18.01
N ALA A 169 15.49 -6.99 18.08
CA ALA A 169 16.02 -5.64 17.90
C ALA A 169 15.74 -5.08 16.49
N GLN A 170 15.91 -5.91 15.47
CA GLN A 170 15.65 -5.54 14.07
C GLN A 170 14.15 -5.33 13.81
N THR A 171 13.30 -6.17 14.40
CA THR A 171 11.84 -6.01 14.34
C THR A 171 11.43 -4.65 14.92
N HIS A 172 11.95 -4.29 16.10
CA HIS A 172 11.66 -2.99 16.70
C HIS A 172 12.09 -1.81 15.81
N GLU A 173 13.28 -1.88 15.18
CA GLU A 173 13.74 -0.85 14.25
C GLU A 173 12.79 -0.68 13.05
N VAL A 174 12.27 -1.79 12.49
CA VAL A 174 11.31 -1.76 11.38
C VAL A 174 9.96 -1.20 11.84
N LEU A 175 9.46 -1.57 13.01
CA LEU A 175 8.20 -1.04 13.54
C LEU A 175 8.30 0.47 13.83
N GLU A 176 9.43 0.95 14.34
CA GLU A 176 9.69 2.38 14.49
C GLU A 176 9.72 3.11 13.13
N LEU A 177 10.23 2.45 12.09
CA LEU A 177 10.18 3.00 10.74
C LEU A 177 8.74 3.11 10.22
N VAL A 178 7.89 2.11 10.45
CA VAL A 178 6.44 2.15 10.15
C VAL A 178 5.77 3.35 10.83
N LYS A 179 6.04 3.57 12.13
CA LYS A 179 5.51 4.73 12.87
C LYS A 179 5.96 6.08 12.25
N ARG A 180 7.21 6.15 11.76
CA ARG A 180 7.71 7.36 11.07
C ARG A 180 7.03 7.60 9.74
N LEU A 181 6.77 6.56 8.95
CA LEU A 181 6.01 6.68 7.69
C LEU A 181 4.62 7.27 7.96
N ARG A 182 3.91 6.72 8.95
CA ARG A 182 2.62 7.28 9.41
C ARG A 182 2.76 8.74 9.81
N GLY A 183 3.78 9.07 10.61
CA GLY A 183 4.03 10.44 11.07
C GLY A 183 4.36 11.44 9.96
N GLN A 184 4.76 10.96 8.78
CA GLN A 184 4.95 11.77 7.57
C GLN A 184 3.65 11.93 6.75
N GLY A 185 2.53 11.40 7.23
CA GLY A 185 1.23 11.50 6.59
C GLY A 185 0.93 10.41 5.56
N LEU A 186 1.80 9.38 5.41
CA LEU A 186 1.52 8.27 4.51
C LEU A 186 0.46 7.34 5.10
N GLY A 187 -0.40 6.79 4.24
CA GLY A 187 -1.17 5.62 4.57
C GLY A 187 -0.27 4.38 4.52
N VAL A 188 -0.21 3.62 5.60
CA VAL A 188 0.62 2.41 5.67
C VAL A 188 -0.28 1.20 5.84
N VAL A 189 -0.18 0.23 4.93
CA VAL A 189 -0.82 -1.07 5.08
C VAL A 189 0.23 -2.07 5.56
N LEU A 190 0.02 -2.64 6.73
CA LEU A 190 0.90 -3.62 7.34
C LEU A 190 0.25 -5.00 7.29
N ILE A 191 0.80 -5.93 6.51
CA ILE A 191 0.44 -7.33 6.60
C ILE A 191 1.39 -8.00 7.59
N SER A 192 0.86 -8.65 8.59
CA SER A 192 1.64 -9.47 9.51
C SER A 192 0.80 -10.57 10.14
N HIS A 193 1.43 -11.72 10.35
CA HIS A 193 0.88 -12.80 11.17
C HIS A 193 1.28 -12.66 12.64
N ASN A 194 2.22 -11.76 12.95
CA ASN A 194 2.62 -11.48 14.34
C ASN A 194 1.74 -10.38 14.95
N LEU A 195 0.74 -10.79 15.71
CA LEU A 195 -0.21 -9.87 16.33
C LEU A 195 0.45 -8.90 17.32
N ALA A 196 1.58 -9.27 17.97
CA ALA A 196 2.29 -8.35 18.85
C ALA A 196 2.78 -7.11 18.06
N ASN A 197 3.36 -7.34 16.89
CA ASN A 197 3.83 -6.27 16.00
C ASN A 197 2.65 -5.43 15.48
N VAL A 198 1.52 -6.09 15.15
CA VAL A 198 0.30 -5.40 14.71
C VAL A 198 -0.18 -4.43 15.80
N PHE A 199 -0.38 -4.92 17.03
CA PHE A 199 -0.87 -4.08 18.13
C PHE A 199 0.12 -2.98 18.57
N GLU A 200 1.40 -3.11 18.22
CA GLU A 200 2.40 -2.07 18.51
C GLU A 200 2.28 -0.84 17.63
N VAL A 201 1.81 -1.00 16.37
CA VAL A 201 1.89 0.09 15.38
C VAL A 201 0.56 0.42 14.71
N ALA A 202 -0.42 -0.50 14.67
CA ALA A 202 -1.66 -0.30 13.93
C ALA A 202 -2.62 0.64 14.67
N ASP A 203 -3.27 1.50 13.90
CA ASP A 203 -4.40 2.29 14.35
C ASP A 203 -5.70 1.47 14.19
N ARG A 204 -5.88 0.82 13.03
CA ARG A 204 -7.00 -0.05 12.72
C ARG A 204 -6.52 -1.39 12.17
N ILE A 205 -7.35 -2.40 12.33
CA ILE A 205 -7.04 -3.78 11.92
C ILE A 205 -8.21 -4.32 11.09
N THR A 206 -7.96 -4.64 9.83
CA THR A 206 -8.91 -5.34 8.98
C THR A 206 -8.63 -6.84 9.02
N VAL A 207 -9.66 -7.63 9.27
CA VAL A 207 -9.60 -9.09 9.30
C VAL A 207 -10.16 -9.64 8.00
N LEU A 208 -9.36 -10.46 7.31
CA LEU A 208 -9.81 -11.29 6.20
C LEU A 208 -9.94 -12.74 6.66
N ARG A 209 -11.02 -13.39 6.24
CA ARG A 209 -11.28 -14.80 6.49
C ARG A 209 -11.86 -15.47 5.24
N LEU A 210 -11.22 -16.54 4.76
CA LEU A 210 -11.67 -17.32 3.60
C LEU A 210 -12.02 -16.48 2.36
N GLY A 211 -11.21 -15.45 2.08
CA GLY A 211 -11.39 -14.56 0.95
C GLY A 211 -12.43 -13.44 1.15
N ARG A 212 -13.02 -13.33 2.35
CA ARG A 212 -14.03 -12.31 2.67
C ARG A 212 -13.55 -11.35 3.74
N TRP A 213 -14.08 -10.14 3.69
CA TRP A 213 -13.94 -9.18 4.78
C TRP A 213 -14.74 -9.64 6.00
N ASN A 214 -14.06 -9.73 7.16
CA ASN A 214 -14.68 -10.13 8.42
C ASN A 214 -14.81 -8.99 9.44
N GLY A 215 -14.46 -7.80 9.04
CA GLY A 215 -14.59 -6.59 9.84
C GLY A 215 -13.30 -5.77 9.90
N THR A 216 -13.46 -4.50 10.28
CA THR A 216 -12.36 -3.57 10.57
C THR A 216 -12.56 -3.04 11.98
N TYR A 217 -11.52 -3.11 12.78
CA TYR A 217 -11.57 -2.86 14.22
C TYR A 217 -10.51 -1.83 14.62
N GLU A 218 -10.82 -0.97 15.59
CA GLU A 218 -9.83 -0.08 16.19
C GLU A 218 -8.86 -0.89 17.05
N ALA A 219 -7.57 -0.75 16.82
CA ALA A 219 -6.56 -1.52 17.57
C ALA A 219 -6.60 -1.23 19.08
N ALA A 220 -6.87 0.03 19.45
CA ALA A 220 -6.91 0.46 20.85
C ALA A 220 -8.08 -0.15 21.67
N SER A 221 -9.17 -0.57 21.00
CA SER A 221 -10.36 -1.13 21.65
C SER A 221 -10.55 -2.63 21.47
N THR A 222 -9.63 -3.29 20.76
CA THR A 222 -9.71 -4.72 20.43
C THR A 222 -8.63 -5.50 21.18
N SER A 223 -9.00 -6.60 21.84
CA SER A 223 -8.00 -7.47 22.48
C SER A 223 -7.42 -8.46 21.46
N ARG A 224 -6.24 -9.01 21.81
CA ARG A 224 -5.60 -10.04 20.97
C ARG A 224 -6.46 -11.29 20.84
N GLU A 225 -7.11 -11.69 21.92
CA GLU A 225 -7.99 -12.85 21.98
C GLU A 225 -9.23 -12.66 21.09
N GLN A 226 -9.82 -11.47 21.12
CA GLN A 226 -10.94 -11.10 20.22
C GLN A 226 -10.50 -11.14 18.77
N LEU A 227 -9.33 -10.58 18.44
CA LEU A 227 -8.82 -10.58 17.08
C LEU A 227 -8.59 -11.99 16.56
N VAL A 228 -8.01 -12.89 17.36
CA VAL A 228 -7.84 -14.31 17.02
C VAL A 228 -9.21 -14.98 16.81
N ALA A 229 -10.19 -14.69 17.65
CA ALA A 229 -11.54 -15.24 17.53
C ALA A 229 -12.22 -14.80 16.22
N PHE A 230 -12.05 -13.54 15.78
CA PHE A 230 -12.51 -13.07 14.48
C PHE A 230 -11.78 -13.75 13.32
N MET A 231 -10.45 -13.90 13.40
CA MET A 231 -9.66 -14.55 12.36
C MET A 231 -10.07 -16.02 12.15
N THR A 232 -10.31 -16.74 13.25
CA THR A 232 -10.71 -18.17 13.21
C THR A 232 -12.20 -18.38 12.97
N GLY A 233 -13.03 -17.34 13.15
CA GLY A 233 -14.48 -17.41 13.08
C GLY A 233 -15.13 -18.04 14.32
N ALA A 234 -14.42 -18.08 15.46
CA ALA A 234 -14.97 -18.50 16.74
C ALA A 234 -16.02 -17.50 17.26
N ILE A 235 -15.91 -16.25 16.86
CA ILE A 235 -16.91 -15.21 17.09
C ILE A 235 -17.29 -14.63 15.73
N PRO A 236 -18.61 -14.36 15.46
CA PRO A 236 -19.05 -13.67 14.26
C PRO A 236 -18.34 -12.31 14.12
N GLY A 237 -17.81 -12.01 12.93
CA GLY A 237 -17.27 -10.70 12.62
C GLY A 237 -18.36 -9.69 12.28
N ALA A 238 -17.96 -8.46 11.99
CA ALA A 238 -18.89 -7.40 11.59
C ALA A 238 -19.66 -7.76 10.30
N ALA A 239 -19.08 -8.58 9.43
CA ALA A 239 -19.74 -9.08 8.21
C ALA A 239 -20.87 -10.08 8.50
N ASP A 240 -20.78 -10.82 9.59
CA ASP A 240 -21.80 -11.80 9.99
C ASP A 240 -22.94 -11.16 10.82
N ALA A 241 -22.76 -9.93 11.29
CA ALA A 241 -23.82 -9.17 11.93
C ALA A 241 -24.83 -8.79 10.83
N LYS A 242 -26.01 -9.47 10.81
CA LYS A 242 -27.13 -9.06 9.95
C LYS A 242 -27.34 -7.56 10.14
N PRO A 243 -27.55 -6.78 9.07
CA PRO A 243 -27.96 -5.42 9.22
C PRO A 243 -29.29 -5.42 9.98
N GLU A 244 -29.28 -5.04 11.25
CA GLU A 244 -30.49 -4.65 11.96
C GLU A 244 -31.14 -3.56 11.12
N GLY A 245 -32.38 -3.78 10.73
CA GLY A 245 -33.11 -3.03 9.71
C GLY A 245 -32.83 -1.54 9.80
N LYS A 246 -32.39 -0.97 8.68
CA LYS A 246 -32.44 0.48 8.49
C LYS A 246 -33.85 0.94 8.90
N PRO A 247 -34.00 1.93 9.79
CA PRO A 247 -35.31 2.51 10.02
C PRO A 247 -35.78 3.09 8.67
N GLU A 248 -36.90 2.59 8.19
CA GLU A 248 -37.61 3.19 7.06
C GLU A 248 -37.97 4.63 7.45
N THR A 249 -37.15 5.56 7.01
CA THR A 249 -37.54 6.98 7.00
C THR A 249 -38.58 7.12 5.89
N LYS A 250 -39.85 6.96 6.26
CA LYS A 250 -40.97 7.47 5.47
C LYS A 250 -40.83 8.98 5.43
N THR A 251 -40.24 9.46 4.35
CA THR A 251 -40.36 10.87 3.98
C THR A 251 -41.33 10.92 2.82
N ASP A 252 -42.60 11.13 3.18
CA ASP A 252 -43.61 11.67 2.26
C ASP A 252 -43.16 13.08 1.85
N VAL A 253 -42.54 13.23 0.71
CA VAL A 253 -42.44 14.51 0.00
C VAL A 253 -42.96 14.28 -1.41
N LYS A 254 -44.16 14.80 -1.66
CA LYS A 254 -44.67 14.99 -3.03
C LYS A 254 -43.73 15.90 -3.79
N PRO A 255 -43.35 15.58 -5.01
CA PRO A 255 -42.84 16.58 -5.95
C PRO A 255 -43.96 17.08 -6.82
N ASP A 256 -44.30 18.35 -6.64
CA ASP A 256 -44.92 19.16 -7.68
C ASP A 256 -43.78 19.88 -8.40
N VAL A 257 -43.61 19.70 -9.68
CA VAL A 257 -43.36 20.65 -10.76
C VAL A 257 -42.96 19.90 -12.03
N THR A 258 -43.89 19.90 -12.95
CA THR A 258 -43.73 19.65 -14.41
C THR A 258 -42.72 20.58 -15.04
N THR A 259 -41.80 20.04 -15.83
CA THR A 259 -41.28 20.73 -17.05
C THR A 259 -40.89 19.72 -18.12
N ASP A 260 -41.64 19.70 -19.20
CA ASP A 260 -41.38 19.02 -20.45
C ASP A 260 -40.08 19.51 -21.10
N VAL A 261 -39.20 18.60 -21.49
CA VAL A 261 -38.31 18.80 -22.64
C VAL A 261 -38.11 17.46 -23.36
N LYS A 262 -38.61 17.38 -24.58
CA LYS A 262 -38.42 16.29 -25.55
C LYS A 262 -36.97 16.24 -26.02
N PRO A 263 -36.41 15.06 -26.28
CA PRO A 263 -35.21 14.92 -27.10
C PRO A 263 -35.59 14.53 -28.55
N ASP A 264 -35.19 15.34 -29.50
CA ASP A 264 -34.95 14.91 -30.86
C ASP A 264 -33.54 15.31 -31.23
N VAL A 265 -32.72 14.34 -31.65
CA VAL A 265 -31.87 14.42 -32.82
C VAL A 265 -31.19 13.05 -33.06
N LYS A 266 -31.61 12.41 -34.18
CA LYS A 266 -30.89 11.32 -34.85
C LYS A 266 -29.72 11.92 -35.66
N THR A 267 -28.55 11.30 -35.57
CA THR A 267 -27.54 11.49 -36.62
C THR A 267 -26.90 10.15 -37.02
N LYS A 268 -26.98 9.93 -38.34
CA LYS A 268 -26.50 8.78 -39.11
C LYS A 268 -24.97 8.72 -39.14
N VAL A 269 -24.46 7.49 -39.13
CA VAL A 269 -23.12 7.08 -39.52
C VAL A 269 -23.05 7.04 -41.04
N PRO A 270 -21.97 7.49 -41.71
CA PRO A 270 -21.59 7.02 -43.04
C PRO A 270 -20.43 6.01 -42.93
N SER A 271 -20.65 4.90 -43.63
CA SER A 271 -19.64 3.93 -44.05
C SER A 271 -18.79 4.46 -45.20
N ALA A 272 -17.47 4.30 -45.08
CA ALA A 272 -16.54 3.90 -46.13
C ALA A 272 -15.14 3.68 -45.51
#